data_d8a92cc0866a4c138cc6b43d2c29b69d
#
_entry.id   d8a92cc0866a4c138cc6b43d2c29b69d
#
_cell.length_a   1.000
_cell.length_b   1.000
_cell.length_c   1.000
_cell.angle_alpha   90.00
_cell.angle_beta   90.00
_cell.angle_gamma   90.00
#
_symmetry.space_group_name_H-M   'P 1'
#
loop_
_entity.id
_entity.type
_entity.pdbx_description
1 polymer ?
#
loop_
_entity_poly.entity_id
_entity_poly.type
_entity_poly.pdbx_seq_one_letter_code
_entity_poly.pdbx_strand_id
1 'polypeptide(L)'
;MDELRTEITTLLSQYLAEDAPSYEVMSVFSDRAMLAFEEYRNYPSTWTSEKILTDMNKHKSCIADLALYEYTQQGAEFQSMHIESGLYRMWKNQGSIYTHHRVVPFAITL
;
A
#
# COMPACT_ATOMS: atom_id res chain seq x y z
N MET A 1 9.72 -11.55 -0.27
CA MET A 1 9.02 -10.34 -0.73
C MET A 1 8.09 -10.60 -1.90
N ASP A 2 8.41 -11.55 -2.76
CA ASP A 2 7.53 -11.79 -3.91
C ASP A 2 6.14 -12.25 -3.51
N GLU A 3 6.05 -13.06 -2.47
CA GLU A 3 4.76 -13.53 -2.02
C GLU A 3 3.93 -12.40 -1.44
N LEU A 4 4.56 -11.51 -0.69
CA LEU A 4 3.87 -10.36 -0.14
C LEU A 4 3.39 -9.43 -1.24
N ARG A 5 4.24 -9.20 -2.26
CA ARG A 5 3.85 -8.38 -3.40
C ARG A 5 2.61 -8.97 -4.09
N THR A 6 2.59 -10.29 -4.25
CA THR A 6 1.46 -10.95 -4.88
C THR A 6 0.19 -10.76 -4.07
N GLU A 7 0.27 -10.87 -2.75
CA GLU A 7 -0.89 -10.69 -1.91
C GLU A 7 -1.40 -9.26 -1.94
N ILE A 8 -0.49 -8.29 -1.90
CA ILE A 8 -0.87 -6.88 -1.97
C ILE A 8 -1.51 -6.58 -3.32
N THR A 9 -0.93 -7.12 -4.40
CA THR A 9 -1.47 -6.90 -5.75
C THR A 9 -2.86 -7.51 -5.87
N THR A 10 -3.08 -8.67 -5.25
CA THR A 10 -4.39 -9.30 -5.25
C THR A 10 -5.41 -8.43 -4.52
N LEU A 11 -5.04 -7.87 -3.37
CA LEU A 11 -5.93 -6.98 -2.64
C LEU A 11 -6.25 -5.74 -3.47
N LEU A 12 -5.23 -5.18 -4.12
CA LEU A 12 -5.42 -4.01 -4.96
C LEU A 12 -6.39 -4.32 -6.10
N SER A 13 -6.24 -5.48 -6.73
CA SER A 13 -7.13 -5.85 -7.82
C SER A 13 -8.57 -6.03 -7.33
N GLN A 14 -8.75 -6.52 -6.11
CA GLN A 14 -10.08 -6.66 -5.55
C GLN A 14 -10.71 -5.30 -5.28
N TYR A 15 -9.92 -4.35 -4.80
CA TYR A 15 -10.42 -3.01 -4.56
C TYR A 15 -10.84 -2.32 -5.85
N LEU A 16 -10.07 -2.51 -6.92
CA LEU A 16 -10.36 -1.86 -8.20
C LEU A 16 -11.38 -2.61 -9.04
N ALA A 17 -11.54 -3.90 -8.77
CA ALA A 17 -12.53 -4.72 -9.45
C ALA A 17 -12.43 -4.58 -10.96
N GLU A 18 -13.50 -4.11 -11.61
CA GLU A 18 -13.52 -3.99 -13.06
C GLU A 18 -12.55 -2.94 -13.58
N ASP A 19 -12.16 -1.99 -12.74
CA ASP A 19 -11.26 -0.93 -13.15
C ASP A 19 -9.80 -1.31 -12.97
N ALA A 20 -9.52 -2.54 -12.57
CA ALA A 20 -8.15 -2.96 -12.33
C ALA A 20 -7.34 -3.00 -13.62
N PRO A 21 -6.16 -2.37 -13.63
CA PRO A 21 -5.29 -2.45 -14.80
C PRO A 21 -4.60 -3.81 -14.84
N SER A 22 -3.62 -3.97 -15.72
CA SER A 22 -2.90 -5.23 -15.82
C SER A 22 -2.16 -5.54 -14.54
N TYR A 23 -1.84 -6.80 -14.35
CA TYR A 23 -1.07 -7.22 -13.18
C TYR A 23 0.27 -6.50 -13.11
N GLU A 24 0.91 -6.31 -14.24
CA GLU A 24 2.22 -5.63 -14.26
C GLU A 24 2.11 -4.20 -13.74
N VAL A 25 1.07 -3.50 -14.13
CA VAL A 25 0.88 -2.13 -13.66
C VAL A 25 0.60 -2.13 -12.16
N MET A 26 -0.29 -3.02 -11.71
CA MET A 26 -0.61 -3.07 -10.29
C MET A 26 0.61 -3.43 -9.44
N SER A 27 1.46 -4.31 -9.93
CA SER A 27 2.63 -4.72 -9.15
C SER A 27 3.62 -3.59 -8.97
N VAL A 28 3.68 -2.64 -9.91
CA VAL A 28 4.53 -1.47 -9.74
C VAL A 28 4.04 -0.65 -8.55
N PHE A 29 2.73 -0.46 -8.43
CA PHE A 29 2.19 0.30 -7.31
C PHE A 29 2.33 -0.46 -5.99
N SER A 30 2.23 -1.79 -6.04
CA SER A 30 2.48 -2.61 -4.85
C SER A 30 3.92 -2.44 -4.38
N ASP A 31 4.89 -2.46 -5.30
CA ASP A 31 6.29 -2.28 -4.93
C ASP A 31 6.54 -0.90 -4.35
N ARG A 32 5.94 0.13 -4.94
CA ARG A 32 6.10 1.48 -4.41
C ARG A 32 5.48 1.62 -3.03
N ALA A 33 4.34 0.99 -2.83
CA ALA A 33 3.67 1.04 -1.53
C ALA A 33 4.48 0.30 -0.47
N MET A 34 5.08 -0.82 -0.83
CA MET A 34 5.93 -1.56 0.09
C MET A 34 7.13 -0.73 0.51
N LEU A 35 7.74 -0.04 -0.44
CA LEU A 35 8.88 0.80 -0.15
C LEU A 35 8.48 1.99 0.72
N ALA A 36 7.36 2.63 0.41
CA ALA A 36 6.87 3.75 1.20
C ALA A 36 6.56 3.33 2.63
N PHE A 37 5.96 2.15 2.79
CA PHE A 37 5.64 1.62 4.11
C PHE A 37 6.92 1.37 4.91
N GLU A 38 7.90 0.78 4.26
CA GLU A 38 9.18 0.48 4.91
C GLU A 38 9.85 1.76 5.38
N GLU A 39 9.84 2.80 4.54
CA GLU A 39 10.41 4.09 4.91
C GLU A 39 9.65 4.74 6.06
N TYR A 40 8.32 4.69 6.01
CA TYR A 40 7.52 5.29 7.06
C TYR A 40 7.70 4.56 8.38
N ARG A 41 7.72 3.23 8.32
CA ARG A 41 7.80 2.41 9.53
C ARG A 41 9.14 2.57 10.23
N ASN A 42 10.18 2.88 9.48
CA ASN A 42 11.50 3.16 10.04
C ASN A 42 12.02 2.02 10.91
N TYR A 43 12.17 0.86 10.29
CA TYR A 43 12.59 -0.32 11.02
C TYR A 43 13.97 -0.15 11.66
N PRO A 44 14.15 -0.63 12.89
CA PRO A 44 15.46 -0.55 13.53
C PRO A 44 16.52 -1.27 12.69
N SER A 45 17.70 -0.71 12.64
CA SER A 45 18.78 -1.27 11.83
C SER A 45 19.20 -2.67 12.26
N THR A 46 18.84 -3.07 13.48
CA THR A 46 19.18 -4.39 13.98
C THR A 46 18.20 -5.47 13.54
N TRP A 47 17.10 -5.10 12.90
CA TRP A 47 16.12 -6.10 12.49
C TRP A 47 16.60 -6.85 11.25
N THR A 48 16.31 -8.14 11.21
CA THR A 48 16.62 -8.97 10.05
C THR A 48 15.56 -8.76 8.98
N SER A 49 15.88 -9.15 7.77
CA SER A 49 14.90 -9.10 6.67
C SER A 49 13.65 -9.92 6.98
N GLU A 50 13.81 -11.06 7.66
CA GLU A 50 12.69 -11.87 8.04
C GLU A 50 11.77 -11.16 8.99
N LYS A 51 12.34 -10.47 9.97
CA LYS A 51 11.55 -9.76 10.96
C LYS A 51 10.79 -8.60 10.32
N ILE A 52 11.44 -7.91 9.40
CA ILE A 52 10.81 -6.83 8.66
C ILE A 52 9.64 -7.37 7.83
N LEU A 53 9.87 -8.48 7.13
CA LEU A 53 8.84 -9.08 6.30
C LEU A 53 7.64 -9.51 7.14
N THR A 54 7.89 -10.05 8.33
CA THR A 54 6.81 -10.45 9.23
C THR A 54 5.93 -9.25 9.61
N ASP A 55 6.58 -8.12 9.92
CA ASP A 55 5.83 -6.92 10.26
C ASP A 55 5.02 -6.40 9.06
N MET A 56 5.63 -6.40 7.88
CA MET A 56 4.93 -5.95 6.68
C MET A 56 3.74 -6.84 6.36
N ASN A 57 3.87 -8.14 6.60
CA ASN A 57 2.77 -9.07 6.38
C ASN A 57 1.59 -8.78 7.32
N LYS A 58 1.86 -8.34 8.52
CA LYS A 58 0.81 -8.00 9.46
C LYS A 58 0.03 -6.79 8.98
N HIS A 59 0.67 -5.94 8.19
CA HIS A 59 0.07 -4.69 7.76
C HIS A 59 -0.20 -4.64 6.26
N LYS A 60 -0.39 -5.79 5.64
CA LYS A 60 -0.58 -5.82 4.19
C LYS A 60 -1.81 -5.07 3.71
N SER A 61 -2.86 -5.00 4.54
CA SER A 61 -4.03 -4.20 4.15
C SER A 61 -3.69 -2.72 4.09
N CYS A 62 -2.86 -2.25 5.02
CA CYS A 62 -2.40 -0.87 4.99
C CYS A 62 -1.59 -0.60 3.73
N ILE A 63 -0.69 -1.53 3.40
CA ILE A 63 0.15 -1.37 2.22
C ILE A 63 -0.71 -1.38 0.94
N ALA A 64 -1.73 -2.23 0.90
CA ALA A 64 -2.65 -2.26 -0.25
C ALA A 64 -3.40 -0.93 -0.39
N ASP A 65 -3.80 -0.32 0.72
CA ASP A 65 -4.44 0.99 0.68
C ASP A 65 -3.48 2.07 0.20
N LEU A 66 -2.20 1.96 0.56
CA LEU A 66 -1.19 2.90 0.06
C LEU A 66 -1.03 2.74 -1.45
N ALA A 67 -1.04 1.50 -1.94
CA ALA A 67 -0.94 1.24 -3.37
C ALA A 67 -2.15 1.82 -4.10
N LEU A 68 -3.34 1.65 -3.53
CA LEU A 68 -4.55 2.19 -4.09
C LEU A 68 -4.50 3.72 -4.14
N TYR A 69 -4.06 4.32 -3.06
CA TYR A 69 -3.95 5.78 -3.00
C TYR A 69 -3.01 6.29 -4.09
N GLU A 70 -1.84 5.68 -4.21
CA GLU A 70 -0.89 6.13 -5.20
C GLU A 70 -1.41 5.93 -6.62
N TYR A 71 -2.06 4.81 -6.86
CA TYR A 71 -2.63 4.54 -8.18
C TYR A 71 -3.67 5.60 -8.54
N THR A 72 -4.57 5.93 -7.62
CA THR A 72 -5.61 6.91 -7.89
C THR A 72 -5.05 8.31 -8.07
N GLN A 73 -3.98 8.64 -7.37
CA GLN A 73 -3.36 9.95 -7.53
C GLN A 73 -2.66 10.10 -8.86
N GLN A 74 -1.92 9.08 -9.26
CA GLN A 74 -1.20 9.15 -10.51
C GLN A 74 -2.11 8.99 -11.71
N GLY A 75 -3.20 8.25 -11.54
CA GLY A 75 -4.12 8.05 -12.61
C GLY A 75 -5.19 9.12 -12.68
N ALA A 76 -5.03 10.21 -11.90
CA ALA A 76 -6.08 11.20 -11.83
C ALA A 76 -6.55 11.71 -13.17
N GLU A 77 -5.65 11.72 -14.12
CA GLU A 77 -6.07 12.20 -15.40
C GLU A 77 -6.84 11.13 -16.16
N PHE A 78 -6.76 9.90 -15.72
CA PHE A 78 -7.45 8.93 -16.46
C PHE A 78 -8.75 8.75 -15.84
N GLN A 79 -9.00 9.45 -15.01
CA GLN A 79 -9.91 9.09 -14.31
C GLN A 79 -11.04 9.35 -14.01
N SER A 80 -11.36 9.92 -14.16
CA SER A 80 -12.67 10.19 -14.02
C SER A 80 -13.26 8.92 -13.64
N MET A 81 -12.58 8.08 -13.53
CA MET A 81 -12.81 7.04 -13.37
C MET A 81 -13.37 6.63 -12.35
N HIS A 82 -13.77 6.36 -12.05
CA HIS A 82 -14.45 5.63 -11.52
C HIS A 82 -14.56 5.00 -10.43
N ILE A 83 -14.48 5.35 -9.92
CA ILE A 83 -14.50 5.09 -8.71
C ILE A 83 -15.83 5.01 -8.22
N GLU A 84 -16.75 4.84 -8.91
CA GLU A 84 -17.97 4.84 -8.36
C GLU A 84 -18.35 3.58 -7.83
N SER A 85 -17.71 2.59 -8.01
CA SER A 85 -18.08 1.32 -7.47
C SER A 85 -18.21 1.41 -5.96
N GLY A 86 -17.61 2.39 -5.35
CA GLY A 86 -17.66 2.51 -3.91
C GLY A 86 -16.88 1.46 -3.18
N LEU A 87 -16.13 0.65 -3.90
CA LEU A 87 -15.38 -0.39 -3.25
C LEU A 87 -14.12 0.11 -2.58
N TYR A 88 -13.68 1.32 -2.90
CA TYR A 88 -12.51 1.85 -2.25
C TYR A 88 -12.75 3.27 -1.83
N ARG A 89 -11.96 3.73 -0.89
CA ARG A 89 -12.13 5.00 -0.33
C ARG A 89 -11.25 6.01 -0.89
N MET A 90 -11.64 7.26 -0.84
CA MET A 90 -10.80 8.37 -1.23
C MET A 90 -10.07 8.82 0.01
N TRP A 91 -8.79 8.59 0.05
CA TRP A 91 -7.99 9.03 1.17
C TRP A 91 -7.52 10.44 0.95
N LYS A 92 -7.48 11.24 2.02
CA LYS A 92 -7.02 12.60 1.91
C LYS A 92 -5.55 12.66 1.63
N ASN A 93 -4.78 11.82 2.27
CA ASN A 93 -3.34 11.78 2.09
C ASN A 93 -2.83 10.47 2.68
N GLN A 94 -1.56 10.22 2.53
CA GLN A 94 -0.99 8.98 3.05
C GLN A 94 -1.07 8.90 4.57
N GLY A 95 -0.94 10.02 5.23
CA GLY A 95 -1.03 10.03 6.70
C GLY A 95 -2.36 9.51 7.22
N SER A 96 -3.44 9.79 6.51
CA SER A 96 -4.74 9.30 6.96
C SER A 96 -4.86 7.78 6.81
N ILE A 97 -4.14 7.18 5.87
CA ILE A 97 -4.12 5.73 5.73
C ILE A 97 -3.42 5.10 6.94
N TYR A 98 -2.26 5.64 7.33
CA TYR A 98 -1.55 5.12 8.48
C TYR A 98 -2.38 5.28 9.76
N THR A 99 -3.05 6.41 9.89
CA THR A 99 -3.89 6.66 11.07
C THR A 99 -5.05 5.66 11.13
N HIS A 100 -5.68 5.41 9.98
CA HIS A 100 -6.79 4.48 9.93
C HIS A 100 -6.36 3.08 10.36
N HIS A 101 -5.19 2.65 9.93
CA HIS A 101 -4.68 1.32 10.26
C HIS A 101 -3.90 1.28 11.56
N ARG A 102 -3.79 2.42 12.24
CA ARG A 102 -3.08 2.53 13.51
C ARG A 102 -1.63 2.10 13.42
N VAL A 103 -1.00 2.49 12.32
CA VAL A 103 0.41 2.20 12.10
C VAL A 103 1.21 3.45 12.42
N VAL A 104 2.23 3.31 13.22
CA VAL A 104 3.12 4.42 13.57
C VAL A 104 4.56 4.01 13.30
N PRO A 105 5.45 4.96 13.09
CA PRO A 105 6.86 4.61 12.91
C PRO A 105 7.46 4.11 14.22
N PHE A 106 8.49 3.29 14.11
CA PHE A 106 9.22 2.90 15.30
C PHE A 106 9.95 4.13 15.81
N ALA A 107 10.00 4.27 17.13
CA ALA A 107 10.60 5.44 17.73
C ALA A 107 12.08 5.52 17.41
N ILE A 108 12.54 6.74 17.13
CA ILE A 108 13.93 6.96 16.91
C ILE A 108 14.49 7.37 18.27
N THR A 109 15.48 6.65 18.72
CA THR A 109 16.11 6.98 19.99
C THR A 109 17.23 7.96 19.68
N LEU A 110 17.14 9.12 20.23
CA LEU A 110 18.18 10.13 20.01
C LEU A 110 19.22 10.05 21.13
#